data_2ac53b5a3de2a3f151c6179d086c48b8
#
_entry.id   2ac53b5a3de2a3f151c6179d086c48b8
#
_cell.length_a   1.000
_cell.length_b   1.000
_cell.length_c   1.000
_cell.angle_alpha   90.00
_cell.angle_beta   90.00
_cell.angle_gamma   90.00
#
_symmetry.space_group_name_H-M   'P 1'
#
loop_
_entity.id
_entity.type
_entity.pdbx_description
1 polymer ?
#
loop_
_entity_poly.entity_id
_entity_poly.type
_entity_poly.pdbx_seq_one_letter_code
_entity_poly.pdbx_strand_id
1 'polypeptide(L)'
;MKFNKLVAIEPISLIPSAEKALYDYATEVVLFNDIPSGDDEIVARIGDADAVLLSYTSQLTANAMSQCPNIKYVGMCCSLYSPESANVDIRYAEAHGIVVKGIRDYGDEGVVEYVVSELVRLLHGFEQPSWESMPREITGLKVGVVGLGKSGGMIADAMKFFGADIAYFARSAKPEAEAKGYRFLPLNELLAQSDVIFCCLNKNTILLHEAEFEALGSRKILFNTGLSPAWDEAPFAAWLNADNRCFCDTLGALGNPSFMQHPHVCCMNVSTGRTSQAFVRLSEKVLANIASVLA
;
A
#
# COMPACT_ATOMS: atom_id res chain seq x y z
N MET A 1 10.67 -17.04 26.45
CA MET A 1 11.86 -17.63 25.74
C MET A 1 12.45 -16.55 24.82
N LYS A 2 13.71 -16.74 24.35
CA LYS A 2 14.32 -15.88 23.32
C LYS A 2 14.76 -16.75 22.15
N PHE A 3 14.84 -16.15 20.97
CA PHE A 3 15.56 -16.77 19.84
C PHE A 3 17.07 -16.81 20.16
N ASN A 4 17.77 -17.79 19.60
CA ASN A 4 19.23 -17.83 19.71
C ASN A 4 19.84 -16.72 18.88
N LYS A 5 19.40 -16.61 17.62
CA LYS A 5 19.91 -15.63 16.67
C LYS A 5 18.80 -15.11 15.77
N LEU A 6 18.70 -13.79 15.69
CA LEU A 6 17.79 -13.08 14.81
C LEU A 6 18.60 -12.33 13.76
N VAL A 7 18.25 -12.54 12.49
CA VAL A 7 18.90 -11.89 11.36
C VAL A 7 17.89 -11.09 10.55
N ALA A 8 18.15 -9.80 10.35
CA ALA A 8 17.49 -9.02 9.31
C ALA A 8 18.33 -9.11 8.03
N ILE A 9 17.81 -9.78 7.01
CA ILE A 9 18.58 -10.08 5.78
C ILE A 9 18.75 -8.88 4.84
N GLU A 10 18.02 -7.79 5.12
CA GLU A 10 18.00 -6.53 4.37
C GLU A 10 17.56 -5.38 5.28
N PRO A 11 17.55 -4.10 4.81
CA PRO A 11 17.03 -2.98 5.59
C PRO A 11 15.54 -3.16 5.89
N ILE A 12 15.18 -3.18 7.17
CA ILE A 12 13.80 -3.47 7.64
C ILE A 12 13.02 -2.25 8.12
N SER A 13 13.60 -1.06 8.03
CA SER A 13 12.97 0.22 8.36
C SER A 13 12.46 0.33 9.81
N LEU A 14 13.03 -0.40 10.76
CA LEU A 14 12.77 -0.18 12.17
C LEU A 14 13.39 1.14 12.64
N ILE A 15 12.74 1.79 13.61
CA ILE A 15 13.35 2.94 14.29
C ILE A 15 14.47 2.47 15.23
N PRO A 16 15.50 3.31 15.54
CA PRO A 16 16.66 2.88 16.32
C PRO A 16 16.34 2.30 17.70
N SER A 17 15.26 2.76 18.34
CA SER A 17 14.81 2.20 19.63
C SER A 17 14.27 0.78 19.48
N ALA A 18 13.59 0.48 18.37
CA ALA A 18 13.06 -0.86 18.07
C ALA A 18 14.18 -1.83 17.67
N GLU A 19 15.19 -1.38 16.91
CA GLU A 19 16.38 -2.20 16.64
C GLU A 19 17.09 -2.62 17.93
N LYS A 20 17.23 -1.69 18.89
CA LYS A 20 17.76 -2.02 20.22
C LYS A 20 16.89 -3.02 20.98
N ALA A 21 15.58 -2.87 20.87
CA ALA A 21 14.63 -3.77 21.54
C ALA A 21 14.66 -5.20 20.99
N LEU A 22 15.21 -5.46 19.78
CA LEU A 22 15.37 -6.81 19.27
C LEU A 22 16.24 -7.69 20.18
N TYR A 23 17.21 -7.10 20.92
CA TYR A 23 18.02 -7.82 21.91
C TYR A 23 17.21 -8.32 23.13
N ASP A 24 15.99 -7.82 23.34
CA ASP A 24 15.09 -8.39 24.35
C ASP A 24 14.49 -9.71 23.90
N TYR A 25 14.50 -9.99 22.59
CA TYR A 25 13.87 -11.15 21.95
C TYR A 25 14.86 -12.17 21.39
N ALA A 26 16.12 -11.80 21.19
CA ALA A 26 17.17 -12.69 20.68
C ALA A 26 18.47 -12.49 21.46
N THR A 27 19.29 -13.57 21.52
CA THR A 27 20.61 -13.51 22.17
C THR A 27 21.63 -12.83 21.25
N GLU A 28 21.57 -13.14 19.96
CA GLU A 28 22.37 -12.51 18.90
C GLU A 28 21.43 -11.82 17.90
N VAL A 29 21.76 -10.60 17.49
CA VAL A 29 21.01 -9.83 16.48
C VAL A 29 22.01 -9.35 15.41
N VAL A 30 21.73 -9.70 14.17
CA VAL A 30 22.51 -9.25 13.00
C VAL A 30 21.58 -8.49 12.05
N LEU A 31 21.96 -7.26 11.69
CA LEU A 31 21.19 -6.41 10.79
C LEU A 31 22.03 -6.07 9.56
N PHE A 32 21.59 -6.51 8.38
CA PHE A 32 22.17 -6.12 7.11
C PHE A 32 21.54 -4.83 6.60
N ASN A 33 22.36 -3.93 6.06
CA ASN A 33 21.95 -2.59 5.61
C ASN A 33 21.91 -2.46 4.08
N ASP A 34 22.03 -3.55 3.37
CA ASP A 34 21.96 -3.64 1.91
C ASP A 34 21.06 -4.80 1.48
N ILE A 35 20.62 -4.78 0.24
CA ILE A 35 19.71 -5.80 -0.32
C ILE A 35 20.56 -6.97 -0.85
N PRO A 36 20.24 -8.23 -0.48
CA PRO A 36 20.97 -9.39 -0.99
C PRO A 36 20.73 -9.59 -2.49
N SER A 37 21.72 -10.09 -3.19
CA SER A 37 21.70 -10.30 -4.63
C SER A 37 20.87 -11.51 -5.10
N GLY A 38 20.48 -12.41 -4.19
CA GLY A 38 19.69 -13.61 -4.49
C GLY A 38 19.72 -14.65 -3.37
N ASP A 39 19.20 -15.84 -3.66
CA ASP A 39 19.04 -16.92 -2.67
C ASP A 39 20.35 -17.31 -1.96
N ASP A 40 21.45 -17.44 -2.70
CA ASP A 40 22.72 -17.86 -2.11
C ASP A 40 23.21 -16.86 -1.05
N GLU A 41 23.06 -15.57 -1.30
CA GLU A 41 23.41 -14.54 -0.32
C GLU A 41 22.42 -14.50 0.84
N ILE A 42 21.11 -14.68 0.58
CA ILE A 42 20.10 -14.81 1.63
C ILE A 42 20.43 -15.96 2.56
N VAL A 43 20.75 -17.13 2.03
CA VAL A 43 21.17 -18.32 2.80
C VAL A 43 22.43 -18.03 3.63
N ALA A 44 23.43 -17.39 3.02
CA ALA A 44 24.66 -17.03 3.73
C ALA A 44 24.42 -16.03 4.87
N ARG A 45 23.51 -15.04 4.69
CA ARG A 45 23.12 -14.07 5.74
C ARG A 45 22.34 -14.74 6.87
N ILE A 46 21.43 -15.65 6.56
CA ILE A 46 20.64 -16.38 7.57
C ILE A 46 21.54 -17.30 8.39
N GLY A 47 22.36 -18.11 7.74
CA GLY A 47 23.28 -19.04 8.42
C GLY A 47 22.55 -19.97 9.38
N ASP A 48 22.90 -19.88 10.66
CA ASP A 48 22.33 -20.69 11.75
C ASP A 48 21.17 -20.01 12.51
N ALA A 49 20.65 -18.87 12.04
CA ALA A 49 19.59 -18.13 12.70
C ALA A 49 18.29 -18.92 12.82
N ASP A 50 17.59 -18.74 13.94
CA ASP A 50 16.28 -19.32 14.21
C ASP A 50 15.12 -18.28 14.03
N ALA A 51 15.45 -16.99 13.85
CA ALA A 51 14.52 -15.95 13.48
C ALA A 51 15.06 -15.08 12.33
N VAL A 52 14.20 -14.80 11.34
CA VAL A 52 14.55 -13.99 10.17
C VAL A 52 13.60 -12.81 10.06
N LEU A 53 14.13 -11.62 9.82
CA LEU A 53 13.35 -10.44 9.43
C LEU A 53 13.68 -10.02 8.01
N LEU A 54 12.67 -9.61 7.24
CA LEU A 54 12.85 -9.03 5.92
C LEU A 54 11.79 -7.96 5.65
N SER A 55 12.09 -7.06 4.71
CA SER A 55 11.14 -6.07 4.18
C SER A 55 10.48 -6.62 2.91
N TYR A 56 10.14 -5.75 1.96
CA TYR A 56 9.47 -6.12 0.70
C TYR A 56 10.42 -6.24 -0.50
N THR A 57 11.70 -5.98 -0.31
CA THR A 57 12.70 -5.90 -1.38
C THR A 57 13.31 -7.25 -1.73
N SER A 58 13.42 -8.16 -0.77
CA SER A 58 13.90 -9.53 -0.99
C SER A 58 12.74 -10.52 -1.03
N GLN A 59 12.97 -11.65 -1.71
CA GLN A 59 12.05 -12.79 -1.71
C GLN A 59 12.67 -13.96 -0.95
N LEU A 60 12.02 -14.43 0.11
CA LEU A 60 12.45 -15.63 0.84
C LEU A 60 11.76 -16.86 0.25
N THR A 61 12.48 -17.55 -0.64
CA THR A 61 11.97 -18.69 -1.40
C THR A 61 11.97 -19.97 -0.58
N ALA A 62 11.22 -20.99 -1.03
CA ALA A 62 11.29 -22.34 -0.50
C ALA A 62 12.72 -22.91 -0.59
N ASN A 63 13.44 -22.61 -1.70
CA ASN A 63 14.81 -23.05 -1.89
C ASN A 63 15.74 -22.46 -0.84
N ALA A 64 15.66 -21.17 -0.56
CA ALA A 64 16.49 -20.53 0.48
C ALA A 64 16.16 -21.07 1.88
N MET A 65 14.86 -21.19 2.23
CA MET A 65 14.44 -21.74 3.52
C MET A 65 14.87 -23.19 3.73
N SER A 66 14.86 -24.02 2.68
CA SER A 66 15.26 -25.44 2.76
C SER A 66 16.74 -25.62 3.16
N GLN A 67 17.56 -24.64 2.86
CA GLN A 67 19.00 -24.63 3.21
C GLN A 67 19.27 -24.07 4.61
N CYS A 68 18.25 -23.52 5.28
CA CYS A 68 18.34 -22.91 6.60
C CYS A 68 17.41 -23.63 7.62
N PRO A 69 17.74 -24.86 8.03
CA PRO A 69 16.83 -25.74 8.78
C PRO A 69 16.54 -25.26 10.21
N ASN A 70 17.24 -24.26 10.71
CA ASN A 70 17.04 -23.74 12.07
C ASN A 70 15.91 -22.70 12.16
N ILE A 71 15.43 -22.17 11.03
CA ILE A 71 14.40 -21.11 11.01
C ILE A 71 13.12 -21.63 11.69
N LYS A 72 12.64 -20.88 12.69
CA LYS A 72 11.35 -21.08 13.37
C LYS A 72 10.37 -19.95 13.13
N TYR A 73 10.90 -18.75 12.86
CA TYR A 73 10.14 -17.54 12.70
C TYR A 73 10.63 -16.69 11.53
N VAL A 74 9.69 -16.19 10.74
CA VAL A 74 9.95 -15.18 9.71
C VAL A 74 9.02 -14.00 9.95
N GLY A 75 9.59 -12.83 10.24
CA GLY A 75 8.89 -11.56 10.40
C GLY A 75 8.99 -10.71 9.15
N MET A 76 7.88 -10.54 8.44
CA MET A 76 7.79 -9.60 7.33
C MET A 76 7.57 -8.20 7.89
N CYS A 77 8.57 -7.34 7.81
CA CYS A 77 8.51 -5.91 8.16
C CYS A 77 7.82 -5.11 7.04
N CYS A 78 6.84 -5.72 6.42
CA CYS A 78 6.02 -5.17 5.34
C CYS A 78 4.62 -5.79 5.36
N SER A 79 3.75 -5.29 4.49
CA SER A 79 2.35 -5.72 4.46
C SER A 79 2.18 -7.17 4.01
N LEU A 80 1.43 -7.94 4.79
CA LEU A 80 0.99 -9.29 4.45
C LEU A 80 -0.54 -9.34 4.44
N TYR A 81 -1.14 -9.43 3.26
CA TYR A 81 -2.60 -9.50 3.09
C TYR A 81 -3.09 -10.93 2.81
N SER A 82 -2.35 -11.71 2.04
CA SER A 82 -2.62 -13.10 1.74
C SER A 82 -1.32 -13.83 1.41
N PRO A 83 -1.30 -15.18 1.42
CA PRO A 83 -0.13 -15.95 1.00
C PRO A 83 0.38 -15.59 -0.39
N GLU A 84 -0.52 -15.29 -1.33
CA GLU A 84 -0.18 -14.96 -2.73
C GLU A 84 0.45 -13.57 -2.87
N SER A 85 0.21 -12.68 -1.90
CA SER A 85 0.79 -11.33 -1.87
C SER A 85 2.13 -11.26 -1.11
N ALA A 86 2.53 -12.36 -0.47
CA ALA A 86 3.73 -12.44 0.33
C ALA A 86 5.00 -12.51 -0.55
N ASN A 87 6.09 -11.93 -0.06
CA ASN A 87 7.43 -12.17 -0.57
C ASN A 87 8.18 -13.24 0.23
N VAL A 88 7.43 -14.11 0.89
CA VAL A 88 7.89 -15.34 1.57
C VAL A 88 7.04 -16.48 1.05
N ASP A 89 7.63 -17.63 0.78
CA ASP A 89 6.87 -18.84 0.44
C ASP A 89 6.15 -19.36 1.70
N ILE A 90 4.94 -18.82 1.92
CA ILE A 90 4.11 -19.15 3.09
C ILE A 90 3.78 -20.62 3.13
N ARG A 91 3.50 -21.26 1.98
CA ARG A 91 3.11 -22.68 1.92
C ARG A 91 4.25 -23.60 2.33
N TYR A 92 5.46 -23.28 1.88
CA TYR A 92 6.65 -24.01 2.32
C TYR A 92 6.87 -23.82 3.81
N ALA A 93 6.79 -22.58 4.31
CA ALA A 93 7.00 -22.26 5.72
C ALA A 93 6.02 -23.04 6.63
N GLU A 94 4.72 -23.00 6.31
CA GLU A 94 3.67 -23.72 7.05
C GLU A 94 3.91 -25.23 7.07
N ALA A 95 4.29 -25.82 5.92
CA ALA A 95 4.57 -27.26 5.81
C ALA A 95 5.79 -27.70 6.66
N HIS A 96 6.67 -26.77 7.01
CA HIS A 96 7.91 -27.05 7.79
C HIS A 96 7.85 -26.47 9.21
N GLY A 97 6.67 -26.02 9.68
CA GLY A 97 6.48 -25.51 11.03
C GLY A 97 7.14 -24.15 11.30
N ILE A 98 7.45 -23.40 10.24
CA ILE A 98 8.00 -22.05 10.34
C ILE A 98 6.81 -21.07 10.47
N VAL A 99 6.81 -20.27 11.54
CA VAL A 99 5.78 -19.24 11.76
C VAL A 99 6.12 -17.99 10.96
N VAL A 100 5.23 -17.59 10.04
CA VAL A 100 5.38 -16.35 9.29
C VAL A 100 4.38 -15.31 9.76
N LYS A 101 4.82 -14.12 10.12
CA LYS A 101 3.96 -12.98 10.47
C LYS A 101 4.37 -11.75 9.70
N GLY A 102 3.39 -11.06 9.12
CA GLY A 102 3.55 -9.74 8.53
C GLY A 102 2.75 -8.69 9.28
N ILE A 103 2.83 -7.47 8.81
CA ILE A 103 2.14 -6.32 9.41
C ILE A 103 1.11 -5.75 8.43
N ARG A 104 0.22 -4.88 8.94
CA ARG A 104 -0.77 -4.14 8.15
C ARG A 104 -1.02 -2.77 8.77
N ASP A 105 -1.62 -1.88 7.99
CA ASP A 105 -2.21 -0.63 8.49
C ASP A 105 -1.20 0.23 9.29
N TYR A 106 -0.07 0.54 8.69
CA TYR A 106 0.97 1.34 9.34
C TYR A 106 1.31 2.65 8.60
N GLY A 107 0.98 2.77 7.31
CA GLY A 107 1.32 3.92 6.46
C GLY A 107 0.13 4.65 5.85
N ASP A 108 -1.10 4.33 6.24
CA ASP A 108 -2.32 4.84 5.62
C ASP A 108 -2.53 6.34 5.81
N GLU A 109 -2.09 6.91 6.94
CA GLU A 109 -2.25 8.33 7.26
C GLU A 109 -1.53 9.22 6.25
N GLY A 110 -0.28 8.89 5.88
CA GLY A 110 0.48 9.65 4.87
C GLY A 110 -0.17 9.60 3.49
N VAL A 111 -0.84 8.49 3.16
CA VAL A 111 -1.62 8.37 1.92
C VAL A 111 -2.81 9.34 1.93
N VAL A 112 -3.54 9.43 3.06
CA VAL A 112 -4.67 10.37 3.20
C VAL A 112 -4.20 11.82 3.06
N GLU A 113 -3.10 12.18 3.72
CA GLU A 113 -2.52 13.53 3.65
C GLU A 113 -2.13 13.89 2.21
N TYR A 114 -1.54 12.97 1.48
CA TYR A 114 -1.18 13.15 0.07
C TYR A 114 -2.40 13.43 -0.80
N VAL A 115 -3.43 12.58 -0.76
CA VAL A 115 -4.58 12.75 -1.63
C VAL A 115 -5.36 14.02 -1.32
N VAL A 116 -5.46 14.41 -0.04
CA VAL A 116 -6.07 15.69 0.38
C VAL A 116 -5.27 16.86 -0.15
N SER A 117 -3.94 16.84 0.01
CA SER A 117 -3.04 17.89 -0.45
C SER A 117 -3.14 18.10 -1.95
N GLU A 118 -2.99 17.03 -2.75
CA GLU A 118 -3.01 17.14 -4.21
C GLU A 118 -4.39 17.54 -4.75
N LEU A 119 -5.47 17.04 -4.15
CA LEU A 119 -6.82 17.43 -4.55
C LEU A 119 -7.07 18.92 -4.28
N VAL A 120 -6.72 19.42 -3.09
CA VAL A 120 -6.86 20.84 -2.74
C VAL A 120 -6.02 21.71 -3.66
N ARG A 121 -4.76 21.34 -3.92
CA ARG A 121 -3.86 22.07 -4.84
C ARG A 121 -4.45 22.20 -6.23
N LEU A 122 -5.00 21.10 -6.77
CA LEU A 122 -5.62 21.10 -8.10
C LEU A 122 -6.88 21.95 -8.13
N LEU A 123 -7.78 21.79 -7.18
CA LEU A 123 -9.09 22.47 -7.15
C LEU A 123 -8.95 23.98 -6.97
N HIS A 124 -7.98 24.44 -6.18
CA HIS A 124 -7.73 25.87 -5.91
C HIS A 124 -6.71 26.51 -6.84
N GLY A 125 -5.97 25.72 -7.63
CA GLY A 125 -4.91 26.22 -8.50
C GLY A 125 -3.68 26.71 -7.73
N PHE A 126 -3.36 26.15 -6.57
CA PHE A 126 -2.15 26.50 -5.82
C PHE A 126 -0.91 26.05 -6.59
N GLU A 127 -0.06 27.02 -7.01
CA GLU A 127 1.19 26.81 -7.75
C GLU A 127 1.02 26.12 -9.13
N GLN A 128 -0.19 25.97 -9.64
CA GLN A 128 -0.53 25.42 -10.96
C GLN A 128 -1.88 25.97 -11.45
N PRO A 129 -2.23 25.86 -12.74
CA PRO A 129 -3.57 26.21 -13.19
C PRO A 129 -4.64 25.40 -12.45
N SER A 130 -5.69 26.07 -12.00
CA SER A 130 -6.83 25.41 -11.35
C SER A 130 -7.55 24.46 -12.31
N TRP A 131 -8.20 23.47 -11.75
CA TRP A 131 -8.98 22.48 -12.49
C TRP A 131 -10.13 23.10 -13.30
N GLU A 132 -10.74 24.14 -12.75
CA GLU A 132 -11.80 24.92 -13.37
C GLU A 132 -11.43 26.40 -13.47
N SER A 133 -12.22 27.19 -14.20
CA SER A 133 -11.98 28.63 -14.35
C SER A 133 -12.04 29.41 -13.04
N MET A 134 -12.76 28.88 -12.05
CA MET A 134 -12.81 29.38 -10.68
C MET A 134 -12.37 28.28 -9.72
N PRO A 135 -11.67 28.61 -8.64
CA PRO A 135 -11.38 27.66 -7.57
C PRO A 135 -12.64 26.94 -7.07
N ARG A 136 -12.53 25.66 -6.85
CA ARG A 136 -13.62 24.80 -6.38
C ARG A 136 -13.28 24.22 -5.01
N GLU A 137 -14.29 24.11 -4.14
CA GLU A 137 -14.17 23.46 -2.84
C GLU A 137 -14.40 21.95 -2.95
N ILE A 138 -13.93 21.20 -1.96
CA ILE A 138 -14.26 19.77 -1.80
C ILE A 138 -15.76 19.63 -1.43
N THR A 139 -16.35 20.64 -0.79
CA THR A 139 -17.77 20.66 -0.41
C THR A 139 -18.68 20.37 -1.62
N GLY A 140 -19.51 19.33 -1.50
CA GLY A 140 -20.43 18.91 -2.54
C GLY A 140 -19.81 18.16 -3.72
N LEU A 141 -18.49 17.89 -3.72
CA LEU A 141 -17.89 16.98 -4.71
C LEU A 141 -18.46 15.57 -4.55
N LYS A 142 -18.71 14.92 -5.68
CA LYS A 142 -19.08 13.52 -5.71
C LYS A 142 -17.80 12.67 -5.73
N VAL A 143 -17.54 12.01 -4.63
CA VAL A 143 -16.33 11.21 -4.43
C VAL A 143 -16.67 9.72 -4.49
N GLY A 144 -16.00 9.02 -5.39
CA GLY A 144 -16.05 7.57 -5.53
C GLY A 144 -14.82 6.90 -4.93
N VAL A 145 -15.02 5.96 -4.00
CA VAL A 145 -13.93 5.16 -3.42
C VAL A 145 -14.05 3.72 -3.91
N VAL A 146 -13.09 3.30 -4.74
CA VAL A 146 -13.00 1.93 -5.27
C VAL A 146 -12.11 1.12 -4.35
N GLY A 147 -12.74 0.30 -3.49
CA GLY A 147 -12.07 -0.42 -2.41
C GLY A 147 -12.14 0.31 -1.06
N LEU A 148 -13.10 -0.07 -0.22
CA LEU A 148 -13.30 0.53 1.12
C LEU A 148 -12.61 -0.31 2.20
N GLY A 149 -11.27 -0.48 2.06
CA GLY A 149 -10.38 -1.04 3.08
C GLY A 149 -9.96 0.03 4.11
N LYS A 150 -8.79 -0.15 4.75
CA LYS A 150 -8.26 0.81 5.73
C LYS A 150 -8.02 2.18 5.09
N SER A 151 -7.16 2.27 4.08
CA SER A 151 -6.84 3.53 3.39
C SER A 151 -8.10 4.16 2.76
N GLY A 152 -8.89 3.36 2.02
CA GLY A 152 -10.10 3.87 1.37
C GLY A 152 -11.14 4.39 2.36
N GLY A 153 -11.29 3.75 3.52
CA GLY A 153 -12.15 4.22 4.60
C GLY A 153 -11.67 5.55 5.19
N MET A 154 -10.36 5.68 5.43
CA MET A 154 -9.78 6.93 5.96
C MET A 154 -9.88 8.08 4.94
N ILE A 155 -9.68 7.80 3.63
CA ILE A 155 -9.88 8.80 2.57
C ILE A 155 -11.36 9.22 2.52
N ALA A 156 -12.30 8.28 2.57
CA ALA A 156 -13.73 8.58 2.60
C ALA A 156 -14.10 9.46 3.80
N ASP A 157 -13.58 9.15 4.99
CA ASP A 157 -13.81 9.92 6.21
C ASP A 157 -13.24 11.35 6.08
N ALA A 158 -12.04 11.51 5.53
CA ALA A 158 -11.42 12.81 5.29
C ALA A 158 -12.22 13.65 4.27
N MET A 159 -12.60 13.06 3.14
CA MET A 159 -13.42 13.76 2.13
C MET A 159 -14.80 14.13 2.69
N LYS A 160 -15.41 13.26 3.49
CA LYS A 160 -16.68 13.55 4.19
C LYS A 160 -16.54 14.71 5.17
N PHE A 161 -15.44 14.79 5.91
CA PHE A 161 -15.15 15.91 6.81
C PHE A 161 -15.16 17.25 6.07
N PHE A 162 -14.64 17.30 4.84
CA PHE A 162 -14.66 18.47 3.97
C PHE A 162 -16.00 18.69 3.25
N GLY A 163 -17.02 17.88 3.51
CA GLY A 163 -18.36 18.06 2.96
C GLY A 163 -18.61 17.41 1.60
N ALA A 164 -17.78 16.47 1.17
CA ALA A 164 -18.01 15.69 -0.04
C ALA A 164 -19.16 14.69 0.12
N ASP A 165 -19.76 14.32 -1.01
CA ASP A 165 -20.75 13.26 -1.16
C ASP A 165 -20.03 11.94 -1.47
N ILE A 166 -20.09 10.97 -0.56
CA ILE A 166 -19.28 9.74 -0.66
C ILE A 166 -20.11 8.59 -1.21
N ALA A 167 -19.62 7.99 -2.29
CA ALA A 167 -20.04 6.67 -2.75
C ALA A 167 -18.83 5.72 -2.73
N TYR A 168 -19.08 4.43 -2.57
CA TYR A 168 -18.03 3.43 -2.59
C TYR A 168 -18.42 2.16 -3.34
N PHE A 169 -17.42 1.48 -3.87
CA PHE A 169 -17.50 0.13 -4.38
C PHE A 169 -16.63 -0.80 -3.54
N ALA A 170 -17.14 -1.96 -3.19
CA ALA A 170 -16.44 -3.03 -2.50
C ALA A 170 -17.08 -4.38 -2.91
N ARG A 171 -16.47 -5.50 -2.49
CA ARG A 171 -17.02 -6.84 -2.74
C ARG A 171 -18.42 -7.05 -2.15
N SER A 172 -18.76 -6.29 -1.13
CA SER A 172 -20.10 -6.27 -0.48
C SER A 172 -20.32 -4.92 0.19
N ALA A 173 -21.59 -4.57 0.40
CA ALA A 173 -21.97 -3.43 1.21
C ALA A 173 -21.40 -3.55 2.64
N LYS A 174 -21.12 -2.39 3.25
CA LYS A 174 -20.55 -2.30 4.60
C LYS A 174 -21.48 -1.47 5.49
N PRO A 175 -22.17 -2.11 6.43
CA PRO A 175 -23.15 -1.41 7.29
C PRO A 175 -22.55 -0.21 8.04
N GLU A 176 -21.28 -0.31 8.46
CA GLU A 176 -20.59 0.78 9.14
C GLU A 176 -20.34 2.01 8.24
N ALA A 177 -20.17 1.80 6.94
CA ALA A 177 -20.03 2.88 5.96
C ALA A 177 -21.40 3.51 5.63
N GLU A 178 -22.43 2.69 5.49
CA GLU A 178 -23.79 3.17 5.25
C GLU A 178 -24.31 3.97 6.46
N ALA A 179 -23.97 3.58 7.69
CA ALA A 179 -24.26 4.34 8.90
C ALA A 179 -23.60 5.74 8.94
N LYS A 180 -22.47 5.92 8.22
CA LYS A 180 -21.83 7.22 7.99
C LYS A 180 -22.45 8.02 6.84
N GLY A 181 -23.45 7.45 6.15
CA GLY A 181 -24.10 8.05 4.99
C GLY A 181 -23.34 7.85 3.68
N TYR A 182 -22.43 6.85 3.58
CA TYR A 182 -21.76 6.48 2.34
C TYR A 182 -22.69 5.57 1.53
N ARG A 183 -22.74 5.77 0.21
CA ARG A 183 -23.60 4.98 -0.67
C ARG A 183 -22.82 3.83 -1.31
N PHE A 184 -23.26 2.59 -1.12
CA PHE A 184 -22.74 1.45 -1.86
C PHE A 184 -23.32 1.43 -3.27
N LEU A 185 -22.46 1.42 -4.30
CA LEU A 185 -22.88 1.43 -5.71
C LEU A 185 -22.14 0.34 -6.51
N PRO A 186 -22.76 -0.20 -7.57
CA PRO A 186 -22.05 -0.92 -8.61
C PRO A 186 -20.94 -0.06 -9.22
N LEU A 187 -19.82 -0.70 -9.66
CA LEU A 187 -18.61 0.02 -10.09
C LEU A 187 -18.90 1.08 -11.17
N ASN A 188 -19.53 0.69 -12.28
CA ASN A 188 -19.78 1.60 -13.39
C ASN A 188 -20.73 2.75 -13.02
N GLU A 189 -21.69 2.50 -12.12
CA GLU A 189 -22.56 3.55 -11.60
C GLU A 189 -21.80 4.55 -10.73
N LEU A 190 -20.91 4.04 -9.85
CA LEU A 190 -20.02 4.87 -9.04
C LEU A 190 -19.13 5.74 -9.93
N LEU A 191 -18.48 5.16 -10.94
CA LEU A 191 -17.59 5.88 -11.83
C LEU A 191 -18.32 6.99 -12.59
N ALA A 192 -19.49 6.68 -13.16
CA ALA A 192 -20.27 7.66 -13.90
C ALA A 192 -20.71 8.87 -13.04
N GLN A 193 -21.06 8.64 -11.78
CA GLN A 193 -21.59 9.68 -10.88
C GLN A 193 -20.50 10.50 -10.19
N SER A 194 -19.26 10.02 -10.12
CA SER A 194 -18.19 10.67 -9.33
C SER A 194 -17.43 11.73 -10.13
N ASP A 195 -17.04 12.81 -9.46
CA ASP A 195 -16.11 13.82 -9.95
C ASP A 195 -14.66 13.40 -9.71
N VAL A 196 -14.41 12.79 -8.54
CA VAL A 196 -13.10 12.34 -8.07
C VAL A 196 -13.19 10.87 -7.68
N ILE A 197 -12.23 10.07 -8.11
CA ILE A 197 -12.17 8.64 -7.84
C ILE A 197 -10.85 8.31 -7.11
N PHE A 198 -10.94 7.57 -6.01
CA PHE A 198 -9.81 7.02 -5.28
C PHE A 198 -9.78 5.50 -5.43
N CYS A 199 -8.76 4.98 -6.12
CA CYS A 199 -8.48 3.55 -6.20
C CYS A 199 -7.65 3.11 -4.98
N CYS A 200 -8.26 2.29 -4.11
CA CYS A 200 -7.68 1.80 -2.86
C CYS A 200 -7.69 0.27 -2.86
N LEU A 201 -7.12 -0.32 -3.91
CA LEU A 201 -7.16 -1.75 -4.17
C LEU A 201 -5.92 -2.47 -3.66
N ASN A 202 -6.05 -3.77 -3.44
CA ASN A 202 -4.92 -4.64 -3.16
C ASN A 202 -3.99 -4.71 -4.37
N LYS A 203 -2.70 -4.99 -4.12
CA LYS A 203 -1.70 -5.19 -5.18
C LYS A 203 -2.20 -6.20 -6.22
N ASN A 204 -1.91 -5.93 -7.48
CA ASN A 204 -2.26 -6.76 -8.65
C ASN A 204 -3.78 -6.95 -8.86
N THR A 205 -4.59 -5.98 -8.41
CA THR A 205 -6.04 -5.98 -8.66
C THR A 205 -6.35 -4.91 -9.70
N ILE A 206 -6.77 -5.33 -10.89
CA ILE A 206 -7.21 -4.46 -11.97
C ILE A 206 -8.75 -4.52 -12.02
N LEU A 207 -9.40 -3.36 -11.97
CA LEU A 207 -10.85 -3.21 -12.05
C LEU A 207 -11.29 -2.20 -13.10
N LEU A 208 -10.38 -1.37 -13.61
CA LEU A 208 -10.70 -0.36 -14.62
C LEU A 208 -10.26 -0.88 -15.99
N HIS A 209 -11.18 -1.51 -16.69
CA HIS A 209 -11.06 -1.97 -18.07
C HIS A 209 -11.68 -0.93 -19.02
N GLU A 210 -11.85 -1.27 -20.28
CA GLU A 210 -12.42 -0.37 -21.29
C GLU A 210 -13.82 0.15 -20.89
N ALA A 211 -14.72 -0.75 -20.46
CA ALA A 211 -16.07 -0.40 -20.05
C ALA A 211 -16.12 0.52 -18.82
N GLU A 212 -15.18 0.37 -17.89
CA GLU A 212 -15.08 1.23 -16.72
C GLU A 212 -14.56 2.62 -17.09
N PHE A 213 -13.63 2.74 -18.03
CA PHE A 213 -13.19 4.04 -18.55
C PHE A 213 -14.26 4.73 -19.39
N GLU A 214 -15.06 3.99 -20.15
CA GLU A 214 -16.23 4.53 -20.84
C GLU A 214 -17.25 5.09 -19.82
N ALA A 215 -17.56 4.34 -18.76
CA ALA A 215 -18.44 4.79 -17.68
C ALA A 215 -17.90 6.00 -16.92
N LEU A 216 -16.59 6.04 -16.69
CA LEU A 216 -15.90 7.15 -16.02
C LEU A 216 -16.02 8.45 -16.83
N GLY A 217 -15.84 8.37 -18.16
CA GLY A 217 -15.96 9.49 -19.06
C GLY A 217 -14.83 10.52 -18.93
N SER A 218 -15.17 11.79 -19.16
CA SER A 218 -14.21 12.91 -19.17
C SER A 218 -14.44 13.90 -18.01
N ARG A 219 -13.48 14.80 -17.79
CA ARG A 219 -13.46 15.80 -16.72
C ARG A 219 -13.48 15.14 -15.34
N LYS A 220 -12.66 14.12 -15.17
CA LYS A 220 -12.55 13.35 -13.93
C LYS A 220 -11.13 13.43 -13.36
N ILE A 221 -11.07 13.25 -12.05
CA ILE A 221 -9.82 13.20 -11.28
C ILE A 221 -9.70 11.78 -10.70
N LEU A 222 -8.62 11.09 -11.05
CA LEU A 222 -8.36 9.71 -10.62
C LEU A 222 -7.11 9.66 -9.75
N PHE A 223 -7.23 9.13 -8.55
CA PHE A 223 -6.11 8.84 -7.66
C PHE A 223 -5.88 7.34 -7.57
N ASN A 224 -4.62 6.92 -7.70
CA ASN A 224 -4.19 5.57 -7.34
C ASN A 224 -2.94 5.63 -6.45
N THR A 225 -3.08 5.24 -5.22
CA THR A 225 -2.02 5.14 -4.22
C THR A 225 -1.76 3.68 -3.81
N GLY A 226 -2.21 2.73 -4.66
CA GLY A 226 -1.96 1.31 -4.50
C GLY A 226 -0.52 0.93 -4.84
N LEU A 227 -0.20 -0.36 -4.72
CA LEU A 227 1.13 -0.91 -5.04
C LEU A 227 1.27 -1.36 -6.51
N SER A 228 0.19 -1.25 -7.29
CA SER A 228 0.12 -1.60 -8.72
C SER A 228 -0.97 -0.79 -9.40
N PRO A 229 -0.99 -0.71 -10.75
CA PRO A 229 -2.08 -0.08 -11.48
C PRO A 229 -3.42 -0.74 -11.14
N ALA A 230 -4.48 0.09 -11.10
CA ALA A 230 -5.86 -0.36 -10.95
C ALA A 230 -6.56 -0.57 -12.30
N TRP A 231 -5.83 -0.43 -13.41
CA TRP A 231 -6.35 -0.32 -14.77
C TRP A 231 -5.55 -1.09 -15.81
N ASP A 232 -6.21 -1.37 -16.95
CA ASP A 232 -5.56 -1.79 -18.17
C ASP A 232 -4.89 -0.60 -18.86
N GLU A 233 -3.68 -0.79 -19.38
CA GLU A 233 -2.81 0.28 -19.88
C GLU A 233 -3.41 1.03 -21.08
N ALA A 234 -3.93 0.31 -22.07
CA ALA A 234 -4.43 0.91 -23.30
C ALA A 234 -5.70 1.77 -23.09
N PRO A 235 -6.74 1.30 -22.36
CA PRO A 235 -7.88 2.13 -22.00
C PRO A 235 -7.50 3.34 -21.15
N PHE A 236 -6.56 3.19 -20.19
CA PHE A 236 -6.06 4.31 -19.40
C PHE A 236 -5.37 5.36 -20.26
N ALA A 237 -4.50 4.95 -21.19
CA ALA A 237 -3.84 5.86 -22.12
C ALA A 237 -4.84 6.65 -22.98
N ALA A 238 -5.88 5.97 -23.49
CA ALA A 238 -6.94 6.64 -24.25
C ALA A 238 -7.70 7.66 -23.39
N TRP A 239 -8.04 7.29 -22.14
CA TRP A 239 -8.75 8.14 -21.20
C TRP A 239 -7.94 9.39 -20.81
N LEU A 240 -6.61 9.29 -20.66
CA LEU A 240 -5.73 10.42 -20.37
C LEU A 240 -5.71 11.50 -21.48
N ASN A 241 -5.98 11.13 -22.75
CA ASN A 241 -6.03 12.08 -23.86
C ASN A 241 -7.24 13.02 -23.83
N ALA A 242 -8.24 12.72 -23.01
CA ALA A 242 -9.36 13.62 -22.72
C ALA A 242 -8.97 14.62 -21.60
N ASP A 243 -9.91 15.51 -21.24
CA ASP A 243 -9.71 16.46 -20.15
C ASP A 243 -9.87 15.79 -18.79
N ASN A 244 -8.87 14.99 -18.41
CA ASN A 244 -8.83 14.19 -17.18
C ASN A 244 -7.52 14.45 -16.42
N ARG A 245 -7.45 14.05 -15.13
CA ARG A 245 -6.22 14.11 -14.33
C ARG A 245 -6.02 12.80 -13.57
N CYS A 246 -4.77 12.35 -13.52
CA CYS A 246 -4.37 11.19 -12.73
C CYS A 246 -3.25 11.54 -11.76
N PHE A 247 -3.41 11.08 -10.51
CA PHE A 247 -2.44 11.26 -9.44
C PHE A 247 -2.01 9.89 -8.90
N CYS A 248 -0.70 9.66 -8.89
CA CYS A 248 -0.09 8.48 -8.28
C CYS A 248 1.07 8.92 -7.38
N ASP A 249 1.28 8.23 -6.28
CA ASP A 249 2.44 8.48 -5.43
C ASP A 249 3.71 7.79 -5.97
N THR A 250 3.58 6.58 -6.51
CA THR A 250 4.71 5.77 -6.98
C THR A 250 4.55 5.32 -8.44
N LEU A 251 5.68 4.97 -9.07
CA LEU A 251 5.68 4.29 -10.38
C LEU A 251 4.95 2.94 -10.32
N GLY A 252 5.00 2.24 -9.18
CA GLY A 252 4.24 1.00 -9.00
C GLY A 252 2.74 1.23 -9.15
N ALA A 253 2.21 2.30 -8.58
CA ALA A 253 0.80 2.69 -8.71
C ALA A 253 0.44 3.12 -10.14
N LEU A 254 1.35 3.81 -10.84
CA LEU A 254 1.15 4.29 -12.21
C LEU A 254 1.25 3.17 -13.25
N GLY A 255 2.19 2.25 -13.06
CA GLY A 255 2.49 1.13 -13.97
C GLY A 255 3.57 1.50 -14.98
N ASN A 256 3.18 1.95 -16.17
CA ASN A 256 4.13 2.29 -17.23
C ASN A 256 4.81 3.66 -16.96
N PRO A 257 6.16 3.68 -16.83
CA PRO A 257 6.91 4.92 -16.58
C PRO A 257 6.74 6.02 -17.64
N SER A 258 6.38 5.66 -18.87
CA SER A 258 6.18 6.63 -19.96
C SER A 258 5.05 7.63 -19.65
N PHE A 259 4.07 7.24 -18.85
CA PHE A 259 2.98 8.11 -18.42
C PHE A 259 3.43 9.28 -17.53
N MET A 260 4.61 9.21 -16.90
CA MET A 260 5.13 10.35 -16.12
C MET A 260 5.37 11.61 -16.99
N GLN A 261 5.53 11.45 -18.30
CA GLN A 261 5.70 12.57 -19.22
C GLN A 261 4.37 13.14 -19.71
N HIS A 262 3.24 12.51 -19.39
CA HIS A 262 1.94 12.98 -19.81
C HIS A 262 1.50 14.20 -18.98
N PRO A 263 1.04 15.32 -19.62
CA PRO A 263 0.73 16.57 -18.92
C PRO A 263 -0.45 16.43 -17.92
N HIS A 264 -1.23 15.39 -18.04
CA HIS A 264 -2.37 15.10 -17.16
C HIS A 264 -2.05 14.10 -16.04
N VAL A 265 -0.80 13.68 -15.91
CA VAL A 265 -0.34 12.75 -14.88
C VAL A 265 0.59 13.47 -13.89
N CYS A 266 0.28 13.35 -12.61
CA CYS A 266 1.16 13.72 -11.52
C CYS A 266 1.59 12.45 -10.79
N CYS A 267 2.89 12.11 -10.88
CA CYS A 267 3.46 10.99 -10.15
C CYS A 267 4.76 11.41 -9.49
N MET A 268 4.77 11.46 -8.16
CA MET A 268 5.95 11.88 -7.37
C MET A 268 7.06 10.84 -7.36
N ASN A 269 6.72 9.57 -7.64
CA ASN A 269 7.59 8.40 -7.48
C ASN A 269 8.19 8.28 -6.08
N VAL A 270 7.40 8.64 -5.06
CA VAL A 270 7.76 8.53 -3.64
C VAL A 270 6.57 7.93 -2.89
N SER A 271 6.78 6.85 -2.16
CA SER A 271 5.71 6.23 -1.38
C SER A 271 5.26 7.14 -0.23
N THR A 272 4.02 7.57 -0.27
CA THR A 272 3.42 8.46 0.72
C THR A 272 3.15 7.78 2.07
N GLY A 273 3.09 6.46 2.09
CA GLY A 273 3.01 5.67 3.31
C GLY A 273 4.33 5.54 4.10
N ARG A 274 5.44 6.12 3.62
CA ARG A 274 6.76 6.06 4.26
C ARG A 274 7.05 7.33 5.06
N THR A 275 6.37 7.51 6.17
CA THR A 275 6.56 8.64 7.09
C THR A 275 7.30 8.20 8.37
N SER A 276 7.86 9.14 9.12
CA SER A 276 8.48 8.85 10.42
C SER A 276 7.52 8.15 11.38
N GLN A 277 6.26 8.57 11.40
CA GLN A 277 5.21 7.97 12.24
C GLN A 277 4.81 6.58 11.74
N ALA A 278 4.81 6.36 10.41
CA ALA A 278 4.59 5.03 9.85
C ALA A 278 5.66 4.04 10.30
N PHE A 279 6.93 4.46 10.35
CA PHE A 279 8.02 3.61 10.84
C PHE A 279 7.95 3.34 12.35
N VAL A 280 7.40 4.25 13.15
CA VAL A 280 7.09 3.97 14.57
C VAL A 280 6.04 2.85 14.64
N ARG A 281 4.89 3.01 13.94
CA ARG A 281 3.82 2.00 13.92
C ARG A 281 4.28 0.65 13.36
N LEU A 282 5.11 0.68 12.30
CA LEU A 282 5.74 -0.53 11.73
C LEU A 282 6.56 -1.25 12.80
N SER A 283 7.43 -0.51 13.49
CA SER A 283 8.32 -1.04 14.52
C SER A 283 7.54 -1.68 15.67
N GLU A 284 6.52 -1.00 16.18
CA GLU A 284 5.65 -1.52 17.24
C GLU A 284 4.98 -2.83 16.85
N LYS A 285 4.46 -2.90 15.60
CA LYS A 285 3.80 -4.10 15.08
C LYS A 285 4.78 -5.27 14.88
N VAL A 286 6.00 -4.99 14.41
CA VAL A 286 7.05 -6.01 14.27
C VAL A 286 7.44 -6.58 15.62
N LEU A 287 7.70 -5.71 16.62
CA LEU A 287 8.03 -6.17 17.97
C LEU A 287 6.89 -6.95 18.62
N ALA A 288 5.64 -6.52 18.43
CA ALA A 288 4.46 -7.25 18.91
C ALA A 288 4.34 -8.64 18.26
N ASN A 289 4.62 -8.76 16.96
CA ASN A 289 4.63 -10.05 16.27
C ASN A 289 5.69 -10.98 16.84
N ILE A 290 6.92 -10.51 17.07
CA ILE A 290 8.01 -11.27 17.68
C ILE A 290 7.59 -11.74 19.09
N ALA A 291 7.11 -10.82 19.93
CA ALA A 291 6.66 -11.12 21.28
C ALA A 291 5.59 -12.22 21.32
N SER A 292 4.63 -12.17 20.37
CA SER A 292 3.51 -13.12 20.30
C SER A 292 3.92 -14.56 19.91
N VAL A 293 5.13 -14.75 19.36
CA VAL A 293 5.66 -16.08 19.00
C VAL A 293 6.48 -16.65 20.15
N LEU A 294 7.01 -15.81 21.02
CA LEU A 294 7.83 -16.20 22.17
C LEU A 294 7.02 -16.40 23.47
N ALA A 295 5.76 -15.93 23.47
CA ALA A 295 4.82 -16.12 24.59
C ALA A 295 4.36 -17.57 24.68
#